data_dff753db7f2b4e6e6942306787b57d7a
#
_entry.id   dff753db7f2b4e6e6942306787b57d7a
#
_cell.length_a   1.000
_cell.length_b   1.000
_cell.length_c   1.000
_cell.angle_alpha   90.00
_cell.angle_beta   90.00
_cell.angle_gamma   90.00
#
_symmetry.space_group_name_H-M   'P 1'
#
loop_
_entity.id
_entity.type
_entity.pdbx_description
1 polymer ?
#
loop_
_entity_poly.entity_id
_entity_poly.type
_entity_poly.pdbx_seq_one_letter_code
_entity_poly.pdbx_strand_id
1 'polypeptide(L)'
;MEIHGIIDLEKHPIFDRDFQMHCRAGLDGQGVISLDQFIHDDVLEEMLAESERLRERAYFCRQTHSVYLTSPESSLPLDHAVNRTVTSSKGCVCDDHIAADSPLRKLYDSEMFRKFVNSVTGQSAIYPYADRLSSINIHYAERNQELGWHFDNSSFAITLMIQKPD
;
A
#
# COMPACT_ATOMS: atom_id res chain seq x y z
N MET A 1 18.18 2.64 -11.19
CA MET A 1 17.23 1.78 -11.92
C MET A 1 16.09 2.67 -12.38
N GLU A 2 15.73 2.65 -13.62
CA GLU A 2 14.58 3.37 -14.16
C GLU A 2 13.29 2.53 -14.01
N ILE A 3 12.13 3.14 -14.16
CA ILE A 3 10.83 2.50 -13.89
C ILE A 3 10.61 1.20 -14.69
N HIS A 4 11.09 1.15 -15.94
CA HIS A 4 11.01 -0.05 -16.79
C HIS A 4 11.89 -1.22 -16.31
N GLY A 5 12.86 -0.97 -15.46
CA GLY A 5 13.61 -2.01 -14.78
C GLY A 5 12.96 -2.48 -13.48
N ILE A 6 11.84 -1.88 -13.08
CA ILE A 6 11.09 -2.24 -11.88
C ILE A 6 9.76 -2.90 -12.26
N ILE A 7 9.00 -2.26 -13.15
CA ILE A 7 7.67 -2.71 -13.58
C ILE A 7 7.79 -3.57 -14.84
N ASP A 8 7.10 -4.70 -14.88
CA ASP A 8 6.91 -5.50 -16.09
C ASP A 8 5.96 -4.79 -17.05
N LEU A 9 6.54 -3.93 -17.91
CA LEU A 9 5.79 -3.14 -18.88
C LEU A 9 5.22 -3.96 -20.05
N GLU A 10 5.67 -5.19 -20.27
CA GLU A 10 5.08 -6.08 -21.27
C GLU A 10 3.72 -6.59 -20.78
N LYS A 11 3.61 -6.92 -19.50
CA LYS A 11 2.34 -7.32 -18.89
C LYS A 11 1.46 -6.13 -18.53
N HIS A 12 2.07 -5.04 -18.07
CA HIS A 12 1.39 -3.86 -17.53
C HIS A 12 1.88 -2.59 -18.24
N PRO A 13 1.42 -2.32 -19.47
CA PRO A 13 1.85 -1.14 -20.23
C PRO A 13 1.23 0.14 -19.64
N ILE A 14 1.73 0.58 -18.48
CA ILE A 14 1.19 1.71 -17.72
C ILE A 14 1.18 3.04 -18.47
N PHE A 15 1.88 3.14 -19.60
CA PHE A 15 1.87 4.31 -20.47
C PHE A 15 0.81 4.24 -21.56
N ASP A 16 0.24 3.05 -21.78
CA ASP A 16 -0.81 2.85 -22.77
C ASP A 16 -2.15 3.38 -22.25
N ARG A 17 -2.83 4.18 -23.09
CA ARG A 17 -4.07 4.82 -22.71
C ARG A 17 -5.23 3.82 -22.54
N ASP A 18 -5.28 2.80 -23.39
CA ASP A 18 -6.35 1.81 -23.33
C ASP A 18 -6.21 0.94 -22.08
N PHE A 19 -4.96 0.58 -21.72
CA PHE A 19 -4.67 -0.09 -20.45
C PHE A 19 -5.07 0.77 -19.24
N GLN A 20 -4.73 2.05 -19.23
CA GLN A 20 -5.13 2.98 -18.16
C GLN A 20 -6.66 3.09 -18.04
N MET A 21 -7.36 3.20 -19.16
CA MET A 21 -8.83 3.24 -19.17
C MET A 21 -9.43 1.92 -18.69
N HIS A 22 -8.86 0.78 -19.05
CA HIS A 22 -9.29 -0.52 -18.56
C HIS A 22 -9.11 -0.64 -17.04
N CYS A 23 -7.95 -0.25 -16.51
CA CYS A 23 -7.69 -0.22 -15.07
C CYS A 23 -8.67 0.71 -14.33
N ARG A 24 -8.92 1.88 -14.88
CA ARG A 24 -9.89 2.83 -14.32
C ARG A 24 -11.30 2.25 -14.28
N ALA A 25 -11.78 1.69 -15.38
CA ALA A 25 -13.10 1.08 -15.43
C ALA A 25 -13.23 -0.08 -14.42
N GLY A 26 -12.17 -0.88 -14.23
CA GLY A 26 -12.11 -1.91 -13.19
C GLY A 26 -12.24 -1.33 -11.79
N LEU A 27 -11.46 -0.28 -11.49
CA LEU A 27 -11.50 0.40 -10.19
C LEU A 27 -12.87 1.04 -9.93
N ASP A 28 -13.43 1.75 -10.91
CA ASP A 28 -14.75 2.40 -10.78
C ASP A 28 -15.88 1.38 -10.60
N GLY A 29 -15.77 0.21 -11.23
CA GLY A 29 -16.81 -0.83 -11.17
C GLY A 29 -16.72 -1.74 -9.93
N GLN A 30 -15.51 -2.04 -9.44
CA GLN A 30 -15.27 -3.02 -8.39
C GLN A 30 -14.73 -2.41 -7.09
N GLY A 31 -14.29 -1.15 -7.11
CA GLY A 31 -13.63 -0.49 -5.97
C GLY A 31 -12.19 -0.95 -5.73
N VAL A 32 -11.70 -1.92 -6.51
CA VAL A 32 -10.34 -2.46 -6.42
C VAL A 32 -9.88 -2.97 -7.77
N ILE A 33 -8.59 -2.86 -8.03
CA ILE A 33 -7.90 -3.57 -9.13
C ILE A 33 -6.69 -4.30 -8.56
N SER A 34 -6.36 -5.44 -9.15
CA SER A 34 -5.12 -6.18 -8.88
C SER A 34 -4.33 -6.29 -10.18
N LEU A 35 -3.04 -6.00 -10.12
CA LEU A 35 -2.09 -6.12 -11.23
C LEU A 35 -1.07 -7.20 -10.86
N ASP A 36 -1.42 -8.44 -11.14
CA ASP A 36 -0.59 -9.59 -10.76
C ASP A 36 0.73 -9.59 -11.53
N GLN A 37 1.84 -9.90 -10.83
CA GLN A 37 3.18 -9.86 -11.40
C GLN A 37 3.56 -8.48 -11.95
N PHE A 38 3.18 -7.43 -11.25
CA PHE A 38 3.43 -6.04 -11.65
C PHE A 38 4.91 -5.67 -11.61
N ILE A 39 5.65 -6.24 -10.69
CA ILE A 39 7.09 -6.04 -10.50
C ILE A 39 7.84 -7.22 -11.13
N HIS A 40 8.98 -6.96 -11.77
CA HIS A 40 9.88 -8.02 -12.23
C HIS A 40 10.34 -8.91 -11.07
N ASP A 41 10.46 -10.21 -11.31
CA ASP A 41 10.74 -11.19 -10.25
C ASP A 41 12.08 -10.92 -9.53
N ASP A 42 13.13 -10.54 -10.24
CA ASP A 42 14.43 -10.20 -9.68
C ASP A 42 14.38 -8.96 -8.79
N VAL A 43 13.56 -7.97 -9.16
CA VAL A 43 13.35 -6.77 -8.35
C VAL A 43 12.48 -7.08 -7.13
N LEU A 44 11.51 -7.96 -7.27
CA LEU A 44 10.69 -8.43 -6.14
C LEU A 44 11.56 -9.17 -5.11
N GLU A 45 12.50 -10.00 -5.57
CA GLU A 45 13.49 -10.66 -4.70
C GLU A 45 14.40 -9.63 -3.99
N GLU A 46 14.82 -8.56 -4.67
CA GLU A 46 15.58 -7.46 -4.06
C GLU A 46 14.76 -6.74 -2.98
N MET A 47 13.48 -6.43 -3.25
CA MET A 47 12.56 -5.83 -2.28
C MET A 47 12.32 -6.74 -1.07
N LEU A 48 12.20 -8.04 -1.28
CA LEU A 48 12.04 -9.02 -0.21
C LEU A 48 13.30 -9.06 0.66
N ALA A 49 14.48 -9.16 0.06
CA ALA A 49 15.74 -9.16 0.78
C ALA A 49 15.96 -7.87 1.58
N GLU A 50 15.55 -6.71 1.03
CA GLU A 50 15.57 -5.44 1.76
C GLU A 50 14.62 -5.48 2.96
N SER A 51 13.38 -5.95 2.76
CA SER A 51 12.38 -6.08 3.82
C SER A 51 12.89 -6.97 4.96
N GLU A 52 13.51 -8.11 4.65
CA GLU A 52 14.06 -9.00 5.66
C GLU A 52 15.19 -8.33 6.46
N ARG A 53 16.08 -7.57 5.82
CA ARG A 53 17.13 -6.81 6.53
C ARG A 53 16.56 -5.72 7.44
N LEU A 54 15.44 -5.13 7.06
CA LEU A 54 14.79 -4.05 7.82
C LEU A 54 13.91 -4.58 8.97
N ARG A 55 13.61 -5.87 9.01
CA ARG A 55 12.68 -6.47 9.98
C ARG A 55 13.07 -6.19 11.43
N GLU A 56 14.37 -6.17 11.76
CA GLU A 56 14.85 -5.86 13.11
C GLU A 56 14.55 -4.42 13.56
N ARG A 57 14.23 -3.54 12.61
CA ARG A 57 13.83 -2.14 12.85
C ARG A 57 12.31 -1.96 12.91
N ALA A 58 11.55 -3.02 12.66
CA ALA A 58 10.11 -2.94 12.65
C ALA A 58 9.56 -2.69 14.05
N TYR A 59 8.66 -1.73 14.17
CA TYR A 59 7.87 -1.53 15.36
C TYR A 59 6.67 -2.47 15.33
N PHE A 60 6.67 -3.45 16.22
CA PHE A 60 5.55 -4.39 16.39
C PHE A 60 4.59 -3.86 17.43
N CYS A 61 3.33 -3.74 17.06
CA CYS A 61 2.28 -3.29 17.98
C CYS A 61 1.02 -4.13 17.84
N ARG A 62 0.22 -4.12 18.90
CA ARG A 62 -1.16 -4.60 18.91
C ARG A 62 -2.05 -3.51 19.47
N GLN A 63 -3.08 -3.13 18.72
CA GLN A 63 -3.99 -2.07 19.11
C GLN A 63 -5.43 -2.42 18.74
N THR A 64 -6.36 -1.87 19.51
CA THR A 64 -7.78 -1.96 19.25
C THR A 64 -8.27 -0.61 18.75
N HIS A 65 -9.04 -0.59 17.68
CA HIS A 65 -9.58 0.61 17.06
C HIS A 65 -10.99 0.37 16.54
N SER A 66 -11.75 1.44 16.28
CA SER A 66 -13.01 1.32 15.55
C SER A 66 -12.75 1.01 14.07
N VAL A 67 -13.75 0.47 13.39
CA VAL A 67 -13.66 0.23 11.93
C VAL A 67 -13.51 1.53 11.12
N TYR A 68 -13.83 2.67 11.70
CA TYR A 68 -13.70 3.99 11.09
C TYR A 68 -12.44 4.76 11.54
N LEU A 69 -11.59 4.15 12.36
CA LEU A 69 -10.38 4.77 12.92
C LEU A 69 -10.66 6.07 13.69
N THR A 70 -11.84 6.18 14.28
CA THR A 70 -12.28 7.33 15.08
C THR A 70 -12.44 6.96 16.55
N SER A 71 -12.49 7.96 17.42
CA SER A 71 -12.91 7.76 18.79
C SER A 71 -14.37 7.28 18.86
N PRO A 72 -14.75 6.50 19.88
CA PRO A 72 -16.12 6.08 20.05
C PRO A 72 -17.09 7.27 20.10
N GLU A 73 -18.25 7.11 19.45
CA GLU A 73 -19.33 8.09 19.49
C GLU A 73 -20.15 7.89 20.79
N SER A 74 -19.99 8.81 21.74
CA SER A 74 -20.57 8.70 23.08
C SER A 74 -22.10 8.79 23.10
N SER A 75 -22.71 9.33 22.06
CA SER A 75 -24.17 9.42 21.91
C SER A 75 -24.81 8.09 21.49
N LEU A 76 -24.00 7.12 21.09
CA LEU A 76 -24.45 5.81 20.59
C LEU A 76 -24.08 4.69 21.59
N PRO A 77 -24.87 3.61 21.64
CA PRO A 77 -24.53 2.43 22.43
C PRO A 77 -23.17 1.84 22.06
N LEU A 78 -22.50 1.17 23.01
CA LEU A 78 -21.18 0.56 22.77
C LEU A 78 -21.21 -0.55 21.72
N ASP A 79 -22.32 -1.23 21.56
CA ASP A 79 -22.54 -2.30 20.55
C ASP A 79 -22.99 -1.75 19.17
N HIS A 80 -23.18 -0.44 19.07
CA HIS A 80 -23.50 0.18 17.79
C HIS A 80 -22.35 0.00 16.78
N ALA A 81 -22.68 -0.21 15.50
CA ALA A 81 -21.71 -0.50 14.44
C ALA A 81 -20.56 0.52 14.37
N VAL A 82 -20.83 1.81 14.62
CA VAL A 82 -19.81 2.88 14.66
C VAL A 82 -18.81 2.67 15.80
N ASN A 83 -19.26 2.14 16.95
CA ASN A 83 -18.43 1.91 18.13
C ASN A 83 -17.79 0.50 18.13
N ARG A 84 -18.12 -0.33 17.15
CA ARG A 84 -17.53 -1.66 17.04
C ARG A 84 -16.01 -1.58 16.88
N THR A 85 -15.30 -2.30 17.75
CA THR A 85 -13.85 -2.36 17.73
C THR A 85 -13.32 -3.62 17.10
N VAL A 86 -12.18 -3.52 16.47
CA VAL A 86 -11.39 -4.60 15.89
C VAL A 86 -9.96 -4.51 16.38
N THR A 87 -9.24 -5.62 16.32
CA THR A 87 -7.82 -5.66 16.70
C THR A 87 -6.96 -5.65 15.44
N SER A 88 -5.89 -4.86 15.47
CA SER A 88 -4.80 -4.94 14.51
C SER A 88 -3.51 -5.23 15.24
N SER A 89 -2.73 -6.17 14.71
CA SER A 89 -1.39 -6.48 15.17
C SER A 89 -0.48 -6.72 13.99
N LYS A 90 0.58 -5.93 13.89
CA LYS A 90 1.54 -5.97 12.79
C LYS A 90 2.85 -5.34 13.19
N GLY A 91 3.92 -5.67 12.47
CA GLY A 91 5.14 -4.88 12.44
C GLY A 91 5.06 -3.81 11.34
N CYS A 92 5.73 -2.69 11.53
CA CYS A 92 5.84 -1.63 10.54
C CYS A 92 7.25 -1.05 10.55
N VAL A 93 7.83 -0.94 9.36
CA VAL A 93 9.02 -0.12 9.10
C VAL A 93 8.59 1.08 8.29
N CYS A 94 8.97 2.27 8.76
CA CYS A 94 8.63 3.54 8.12
C CYS A 94 9.66 3.92 7.05
N ASP A 95 9.28 4.88 6.22
CA ASP A 95 10.01 5.39 5.07
C ASP A 95 11.44 5.87 5.40
N ASP A 96 11.68 6.46 6.55
CA ASP A 96 13.00 6.95 6.98
C ASP A 96 14.08 5.86 7.09
N HIS A 97 13.67 4.58 7.15
CA HIS A 97 14.56 3.43 7.14
C HIS A 97 14.80 2.84 5.74
N ILE A 98 14.02 3.25 4.74
CA ILE A 98 14.13 2.76 3.36
C ILE A 98 15.21 3.55 2.62
N ALA A 99 16.20 2.84 2.08
CA ALA A 99 17.33 3.47 1.41
C ALA A 99 16.92 4.28 0.18
N ALA A 100 17.70 5.32 -0.15
CA ALA A 100 17.43 6.17 -1.31
C ALA A 100 17.55 5.43 -2.66
N ASP A 101 18.33 4.36 -2.70
CA ASP A 101 18.53 3.50 -3.87
C ASP A 101 17.59 2.29 -3.91
N SER A 102 16.74 2.10 -2.89
CA SER A 102 15.73 1.06 -2.82
C SER A 102 14.80 1.06 -4.03
N PRO A 103 14.47 -0.11 -4.60
CA PRO A 103 13.45 -0.23 -5.63
C PRO A 103 12.07 0.28 -5.18
N LEU A 104 11.70 0.07 -3.89
CA LEU A 104 10.45 0.60 -3.32
C LEU A 104 10.41 2.12 -3.39
N ARG A 105 11.50 2.78 -3.01
CA ARG A 105 11.61 4.24 -3.08
C ARG A 105 11.57 4.74 -4.51
N LYS A 106 12.32 4.12 -5.41
CA LYS A 106 12.33 4.49 -6.84
C LYS A 106 10.96 4.34 -7.48
N LEU A 107 10.21 3.29 -7.12
CA LEU A 107 8.84 3.11 -7.58
C LEU A 107 7.94 4.24 -7.04
N TYR A 108 7.98 4.51 -5.74
CA TYR A 108 7.17 5.56 -5.10
C TYR A 108 7.48 6.95 -5.66
N ASP A 109 8.75 7.30 -5.83
CA ASP A 109 9.20 8.60 -6.32
C ASP A 109 8.99 8.78 -7.84
N SER A 110 8.68 7.70 -8.56
CA SER A 110 8.51 7.74 -10.00
C SER A 110 7.34 8.62 -10.42
N GLU A 111 7.61 9.70 -11.14
CA GLU A 111 6.59 10.54 -11.74
C GLU A 111 5.71 9.75 -12.74
N MET A 112 6.31 8.81 -13.45
CA MET A 112 5.60 7.97 -14.43
C MET A 112 4.59 7.05 -13.75
N PHE A 113 4.98 6.40 -12.66
CA PHE A 113 4.05 5.59 -11.86
C PHE A 113 2.95 6.46 -11.26
N ARG A 114 3.29 7.63 -10.75
CA ARG A 114 2.30 8.58 -10.22
C ARG A 114 1.31 9.05 -11.28
N LYS A 115 1.74 9.28 -12.52
CA LYS A 115 0.84 9.62 -13.65
C LYS A 115 -0.11 8.47 -13.96
N PHE A 116 0.38 7.23 -13.93
CA PHE A 116 -0.46 6.05 -14.08
C PHE A 116 -1.54 6.00 -12.99
N VAL A 117 -1.14 6.08 -11.71
CA VAL A 117 -2.07 6.08 -10.58
C VAL A 117 -3.08 7.23 -10.70
N ASN A 118 -2.63 8.41 -11.11
CA ASN A 118 -3.50 9.58 -11.36
C ASN A 118 -4.57 9.28 -12.42
N SER A 119 -4.18 8.66 -13.53
CA SER A 119 -5.10 8.29 -14.61
C SER A 119 -6.12 7.25 -14.15
N VAL A 120 -5.68 6.24 -13.40
CA VAL A 120 -6.54 5.15 -12.91
C VAL A 120 -7.50 5.62 -11.83
N THR A 121 -7.05 6.44 -10.89
CA THR A 121 -7.90 6.96 -9.80
C THR A 121 -8.81 8.12 -10.24
N GLY A 122 -8.54 8.69 -11.42
CA GLY A 122 -9.29 9.85 -11.94
C GLY A 122 -9.10 11.14 -11.14
N GLN A 123 -8.06 11.21 -10.31
CA GLN A 123 -7.74 12.43 -9.57
C GLN A 123 -7.19 13.50 -10.51
N SER A 124 -7.40 14.75 -10.18
CA SER A 124 -6.83 15.88 -10.96
C SER A 124 -5.31 15.99 -10.78
N ALA A 125 -4.82 15.67 -9.59
CA ALA A 125 -3.40 15.59 -9.26
C ALA A 125 -3.16 14.69 -8.04
N ILE A 126 -2.04 13.99 -8.03
CA ILE A 126 -1.55 13.21 -6.89
C ILE A 126 -0.16 13.70 -6.54
N TYR A 127 0.07 13.94 -5.27
CA TYR A 127 1.34 14.42 -4.73
C TYR A 127 1.98 13.36 -3.82
N PRO A 128 3.31 13.32 -3.73
CA PRO A 128 3.96 12.52 -2.71
C PRO A 128 3.49 12.92 -1.32
N TYR A 129 3.36 11.96 -0.44
CA TYR A 129 3.01 12.24 0.95
C TYR A 129 4.17 12.97 1.65
N ALA A 130 3.89 14.07 2.31
CA ALA A 130 4.92 14.94 2.88
C ALA A 130 5.54 14.39 4.18
N ASP A 131 4.81 13.52 4.89
CA ASP A 131 5.29 12.90 6.12
C ASP A 131 6.19 11.70 5.79
N ARG A 132 7.48 11.84 6.11
CA ARG A 132 8.51 10.82 5.90
C ARG A 132 8.32 9.55 6.75
N LEU A 133 7.43 9.55 7.73
CA LEU A 133 7.10 8.36 8.51
C LEU A 133 5.94 7.56 7.92
N SER A 134 5.23 8.11 6.93
CA SER A 134 3.99 7.52 6.41
C SER A 134 3.95 7.38 4.90
N SER A 135 4.97 7.85 4.16
CA SER A 135 4.99 7.85 2.69
C SER A 135 5.14 6.44 2.11
N ILE A 136 6.03 5.64 2.68
CA ILE A 136 6.19 4.21 2.39
C ILE A 136 6.20 3.46 3.71
N ASN A 137 5.42 2.37 3.79
CA ASN A 137 5.41 1.52 4.97
C ASN A 137 5.59 0.07 4.55
N ILE A 138 6.57 -0.62 5.14
CA ILE A 138 6.71 -2.07 5.01
C ILE A 138 6.02 -2.71 6.21
N HIS A 139 4.96 -3.47 5.94
CA HIS A 139 4.21 -4.16 6.97
C HIS A 139 4.63 -5.63 7.07
N TYR A 140 4.77 -6.10 8.30
CA TYR A 140 5.07 -7.50 8.62
C TYR A 140 3.89 -8.09 9.36
N ALA A 141 3.42 -9.24 8.90
CA ALA A 141 2.43 -10.05 9.60
C ALA A 141 3.05 -11.40 9.96
N GLU A 142 3.15 -11.68 11.25
CA GLU A 142 3.60 -12.95 11.78
C GLU A 142 2.42 -13.88 12.02
N ARG A 143 2.70 -15.16 12.31
CA ARG A 143 1.66 -16.12 12.67
C ARG A 143 0.83 -15.58 13.85
N ASN A 144 -0.50 -15.62 13.71
CA ASN A 144 -1.48 -15.09 14.66
C ASN A 144 -1.52 -13.55 14.78
N GLN A 145 -0.88 -12.84 13.87
CA GLN A 145 -1.13 -11.41 13.71
C GLN A 145 -2.27 -11.18 12.72
N GLU A 146 -2.95 -10.07 12.87
CA GLU A 146 -4.13 -9.73 12.07
C GLU A 146 -4.17 -8.24 11.78
N LEU A 147 -4.69 -7.88 10.63
CA LEU A 147 -5.06 -6.51 10.32
C LEU A 147 -6.59 -6.40 10.44
N GLY A 148 -7.05 -5.77 11.53
CA GLY A 148 -8.48 -5.58 11.77
C GLY A 148 -9.13 -4.80 10.64
N TRP A 149 -10.31 -5.23 10.21
CA TRP A 149 -11.03 -4.60 9.13
C TRP A 149 -11.36 -3.14 9.44
N HIS A 150 -10.99 -2.21 8.56
CA HIS A 150 -11.21 -0.78 8.75
C HIS A 150 -11.32 -0.06 7.41
N PHE A 151 -11.85 1.14 7.46
CA PHE A 151 -11.82 2.08 6.34
C PHE A 151 -10.61 3.00 6.50
N ASP A 152 -9.79 3.10 5.46
CA ASP A 152 -8.72 4.09 5.42
C ASP A 152 -9.30 5.51 5.34
N ASN A 153 -8.60 6.48 5.96
CA ASN A 153 -8.97 7.89 5.86
C ASN A 153 -8.51 8.56 4.55
N SER A 154 -7.87 7.79 3.67
CA SER A 154 -7.42 8.24 2.35
C SER A 154 -8.46 7.92 1.28
N SER A 155 -8.44 8.67 0.17
CA SER A 155 -9.33 8.44 -0.97
C SER A 155 -9.05 7.12 -1.70
N PHE A 156 -7.82 6.63 -1.63
CA PHE A 156 -7.38 5.34 -2.16
C PHE A 156 -6.12 4.87 -1.42
N ALA A 157 -5.85 3.58 -1.48
CA ALA A 157 -4.61 2.97 -0.99
C ALA A 157 -3.94 2.17 -2.11
N ILE A 158 -2.62 2.11 -2.08
CA ILE A 158 -1.80 1.26 -2.95
C ILE A 158 -1.08 0.26 -2.07
N THR A 159 -1.29 -1.01 -2.34
CA THR A 159 -0.61 -2.10 -1.62
C THR A 159 0.21 -2.92 -2.60
N LEU A 160 1.46 -3.15 -2.28
CA LEU A 160 2.33 -4.08 -2.99
C LEU A 160 2.55 -5.32 -2.12
N MET A 161 2.08 -6.46 -2.60
CA MET A 161 2.30 -7.75 -1.95
C MET A 161 3.68 -8.27 -2.31
N ILE A 162 4.64 -8.18 -1.38
CA ILE A 162 6.02 -8.65 -1.58
C ILE A 162 6.12 -10.15 -1.30
N GLN A 163 5.42 -10.63 -0.27
CA GLN A 163 5.43 -12.05 0.14
C GLN A 163 4.02 -12.48 0.58
N LYS A 164 3.60 -13.64 0.12
CA LYS A 164 2.40 -14.30 0.63
C LYS A 164 2.76 -15.17 1.84
N PRO A 165 1.84 -15.36 2.78
CA PRO A 165 1.98 -16.41 3.77
C PRO A 165 1.94 -17.80 3.12
N ASP A 166 2.68 -18.73 3.69
CA ASP A 166 2.69 -20.16 3.32
C ASP A 166 1.36 -20.84 3.70
#